data_1d34cd59802a5ad507203dc1284a3cad
#
_entry.id   1d34cd59802a5ad507203dc1284a3cad
#
_cell.length_a   1.000
_cell.length_b   1.000
_cell.length_c   1.000
_cell.angle_alpha   90.00
_cell.angle_beta   90.00
_cell.angle_gamma   90.00
#
_symmetry.space_group_name_H-M   'P 1'
#
loop_
_entity.id
_entity.type
_entity.pdbx_description
1 polymer ?
#
loop_
_entity_poly.entity_id
_entity_poly.type
_entity_poly.pdbx_seq_one_letter_code
_entity_poly.pdbx_strand_id
1 'polypeptide(L)'
;MEKTMDKIVALAKSRGFVYPGSEIYGGLANTWDYGNLGVELKNNVKRAWWQKFIQENPYNVGVDCAILMNPQTWVASGHLGGFSDPLMDCKECHERFRADKIIEDFAAEKNIELKGSVDGWTQEEMRDFIEEHQIPCPTCGKHNFTDIRQFNLMFKTFQGVTEDAKNTVYLRPETAQGIFVNFKNVQRTSRKKIPFGIGQIGKSFRNEITPGNFTFRTREFEQMELEFFCEPGTDLEWFQYWRGFCRDWLQTLGIKEDEMRLRDH
;
A
#
# COMPACT_ATOMS: atom_id res chain seq x y z
N MET A 1 16.06 4.66 -26.38
CA MET A 1 16.10 3.26 -25.88
C MET A 1 14.84 3.04 -25.07
N GLU A 2 14.06 2.05 -25.42
CA GLU A 2 12.79 1.75 -24.73
C GLU A 2 13.05 1.36 -23.27
N LYS A 3 12.34 2.00 -22.34
CA LYS A 3 12.41 1.75 -20.89
C LYS A 3 11.45 0.60 -20.55
N THR A 4 11.94 -0.65 -20.57
CA THR A 4 11.13 -1.81 -20.12
C THR A 4 11.43 -2.13 -18.66
N MET A 5 10.47 -2.77 -17.97
CA MET A 5 10.64 -3.18 -16.57
C MET A 5 11.87 -4.07 -16.39
N ASP A 6 12.09 -5.05 -17.27
CA ASP A 6 13.23 -5.97 -17.20
C ASP A 6 14.59 -5.25 -17.27
N LYS A 7 14.70 -4.24 -18.15
CA LYS A 7 15.92 -3.43 -18.25
C LYS A 7 16.16 -2.59 -17.00
N ILE A 8 15.08 -2.04 -16.42
CA ILE A 8 15.18 -1.26 -15.18
C ILE A 8 15.60 -2.16 -14.02
N VAL A 9 14.99 -3.33 -13.88
CA VAL A 9 15.34 -4.32 -12.83
C VAL A 9 16.78 -4.79 -12.97
N ALA A 10 17.22 -5.16 -14.19
CA ALA A 10 18.59 -5.58 -14.45
C ALA A 10 19.60 -4.46 -14.12
N LEU A 11 19.32 -3.23 -14.52
CA LEU A 11 20.15 -2.07 -14.19
C LEU A 11 20.22 -1.83 -12.67
N ALA A 12 19.08 -1.84 -12.00
CA ALA A 12 18.99 -1.59 -10.57
C ALA A 12 19.81 -2.62 -9.76
N LYS A 13 19.70 -3.90 -10.11
CA LYS A 13 20.50 -4.97 -9.49
C LYS A 13 22.00 -4.82 -9.78
N SER A 14 22.37 -4.65 -11.05
CA SER A 14 23.77 -4.59 -11.45
C SER A 14 24.53 -3.37 -10.93
N ARG A 15 23.80 -2.29 -10.60
CA ARG A 15 24.40 -1.03 -10.09
C ARG A 15 24.27 -0.87 -8.58
N GLY A 16 23.74 -1.87 -7.87
CA GLY A 16 23.61 -1.81 -6.42
C GLY A 16 22.55 -0.84 -5.91
N PHE A 17 21.47 -0.67 -6.67
CA PHE A 17 20.29 0.01 -6.15
C PHE A 17 19.48 -0.91 -5.26
N VAL A 18 19.31 -2.16 -5.65
CA VAL A 18 18.60 -3.17 -4.86
C VAL A 18 19.24 -4.54 -5.02
N TYR A 19 19.10 -5.36 -3.99
CA TYR A 19 19.45 -6.78 -3.98
C TYR A 19 18.23 -7.60 -3.54
N PRO A 20 18.09 -8.87 -3.99
CA PRO A 20 17.12 -9.77 -3.38
C PRO A 20 17.41 -9.94 -1.89
N GLY A 21 16.39 -9.77 -1.05
CA GLY A 21 16.57 -9.89 0.39
C GLY A 21 17.02 -11.29 0.80
N SER A 22 18.10 -11.38 1.59
CA SER A 22 18.66 -12.66 2.07
C SER A 22 19.11 -13.60 0.95
N GLU A 23 19.64 -13.09 -0.14
CA GLU A 23 19.99 -13.83 -1.36
C GLU A 23 20.90 -15.03 -1.11
N ILE A 24 21.86 -14.92 -0.18
CA ILE A 24 22.80 -16.00 0.18
C ILE A 24 22.11 -17.26 0.72
N TYR A 25 20.86 -17.14 1.17
CA TYR A 25 20.03 -18.26 1.67
C TYR A 25 18.89 -18.61 0.69
N GLY A 26 18.98 -18.20 -0.58
CA GLY A 26 17.95 -18.44 -1.59
C GLY A 26 16.89 -17.34 -1.69
N GLY A 27 17.01 -16.30 -0.88
CA GLY A 27 16.12 -15.15 -0.89
C GLY A 27 14.76 -15.38 -0.20
N LEU A 28 14.02 -14.31 -0.03
CA LEU A 28 12.62 -14.32 0.35
C LEU A 28 11.82 -13.59 -0.73
N ALA A 29 10.78 -14.24 -1.25
CA ALA A 29 10.03 -13.74 -2.38
C ALA A 29 9.54 -12.30 -2.19
N ASN A 30 9.84 -11.44 -3.17
CA ASN A 30 9.50 -10.02 -3.19
C ASN A 30 9.93 -9.23 -1.95
N THR A 31 11.07 -9.60 -1.39
CA THR A 31 11.79 -8.85 -0.37
C THR A 31 13.07 -8.30 -1.00
N TRP A 32 13.30 -7.02 -0.80
CA TRP A 32 14.40 -6.29 -1.43
C TRP A 32 15.19 -5.52 -0.38
N ASP A 33 16.51 -5.66 -0.45
CA ASP A 33 17.44 -4.81 0.30
C ASP A 33 17.85 -3.63 -0.59
N TYR A 34 17.82 -2.41 -0.05
CA TYR A 34 18.37 -1.26 -0.76
C TYR A 34 19.90 -1.28 -0.64
N GLY A 35 20.57 -1.41 -1.79
CA GLY A 35 22.02 -1.39 -1.87
C GLY A 35 22.60 0.02 -1.67
N ASN A 36 23.92 0.12 -1.85
CA ASN A 36 24.67 1.36 -1.61
C ASN A 36 24.19 2.58 -2.41
N LEU A 37 23.75 2.42 -3.66
CA LEU A 37 23.16 3.51 -4.43
C LEU A 37 21.68 3.68 -4.14
N GLY A 38 20.97 2.59 -3.89
CA GLY A 38 19.54 2.61 -3.60
C GLY A 38 19.20 3.31 -2.29
N VAL A 39 19.98 3.09 -1.23
CA VAL A 39 19.78 3.76 0.06
C VAL A 39 19.99 5.27 -0.04
N GLU A 40 21.00 5.71 -0.81
CA GLU A 40 21.25 7.13 -1.04
C GLU A 40 20.09 7.78 -1.82
N LEU A 41 19.64 7.15 -2.92
CA LEU A 41 18.49 7.62 -3.69
C LEU A 41 17.24 7.71 -2.81
N LYS A 42 16.93 6.66 -2.06
CA LYS A 42 15.79 6.63 -1.15
C LYS A 42 15.85 7.73 -0.09
N ASN A 43 16.99 7.92 0.55
CA ASN A 43 17.17 8.95 1.56
C ASN A 43 17.08 10.36 0.97
N ASN A 44 17.57 10.58 -0.25
CA ASN A 44 17.45 11.86 -0.95
C ASN A 44 15.98 12.18 -1.25
N VAL A 45 15.19 11.20 -1.72
CA VAL A 45 13.75 11.39 -1.96
C VAL A 45 13.01 11.70 -0.64
N LYS A 46 13.27 10.94 0.42
CA LYS A 46 12.67 11.19 1.75
C LYS A 46 13.02 12.58 2.29
N ARG A 47 14.29 13.00 2.14
CA ARG A 47 14.74 14.32 2.57
C ARG A 47 14.06 15.44 1.79
N ALA A 48 13.98 15.30 0.46
CA ALA A 48 13.30 16.27 -0.39
C ALA A 48 11.83 16.40 -0.05
N TRP A 49 11.14 15.27 0.21
CA TRP A 49 9.75 15.28 0.65
C TRP A 49 9.58 15.95 2.01
N TRP A 50 10.39 15.57 3.01
CA TRP A 50 10.32 16.13 4.36
C TRP A 50 10.57 17.62 4.36
N GLN A 51 11.60 18.06 3.63
CA GLN A 51 11.90 19.47 3.48
C GLN A 51 10.70 20.22 2.87
N LYS A 52 10.17 19.73 1.76
CA LYS A 52 9.12 20.43 1.01
C LYS A 52 7.76 20.42 1.72
N PHE A 53 7.36 19.25 2.20
CA PHE A 53 6.02 19.06 2.77
C PHE A 53 5.94 19.45 4.25
N ILE A 54 7.03 19.34 5.01
CA ILE A 54 7.02 19.58 6.47
C ILE A 54 7.74 20.85 6.83
N GLN A 55 8.99 21.02 6.42
CA GLN A 55 9.83 22.12 6.91
C GLN A 55 9.53 23.46 6.23
N GLU A 56 9.29 23.47 4.93
CA GLU A 56 8.98 24.67 4.15
C GLU A 56 7.49 25.03 4.16
N ASN A 57 6.62 24.09 4.48
CA ASN A 57 5.17 24.33 4.47
C ASN A 57 4.70 24.89 5.82
N PRO A 58 4.07 26.08 5.87
CA PRO A 58 3.69 26.72 7.12
C PRO A 58 2.54 26.03 7.85
N TYR A 59 1.79 25.17 7.16
CA TYR A 59 0.65 24.46 7.75
C TYR A 59 1.07 23.20 8.49
N ASN A 60 2.16 22.54 8.07
CA ASN A 60 2.45 21.17 8.43
C ASN A 60 3.41 21.05 9.62
N VAL A 61 3.31 19.92 10.30
CA VAL A 61 4.25 19.46 11.32
C VAL A 61 4.53 17.97 11.14
N GLY A 62 5.64 17.49 11.67
CA GLY A 62 6.04 16.09 11.56
C GLY A 62 5.84 15.30 12.83
N VAL A 63 5.63 13.99 12.69
CA VAL A 63 5.66 12.99 13.77
C VAL A 63 6.44 11.77 13.34
N ASP A 64 6.86 10.97 14.30
CA ASP A 64 7.37 9.61 14.07
C ASP A 64 6.70 8.68 15.09
N CYS A 65 5.68 7.94 14.63
CA CYS A 65 4.85 7.10 15.47
C CYS A 65 5.39 5.66 15.49
N ALA A 66 5.20 4.98 16.61
CA ALA A 66 5.58 3.58 16.75
C ALA A 66 4.88 2.68 15.72
N ILE A 67 5.58 1.64 15.26
CA ILE A 67 5.02 0.61 14.38
C ILE A 67 4.00 -0.23 15.16
N LEU A 68 4.36 -0.64 16.38
CA LEU A 68 3.50 -1.40 17.28
C LEU A 68 2.57 -0.43 18.02
N MET A 69 1.27 -0.65 17.86
CA MET A 69 0.22 0.18 18.44
C MET A 69 -0.76 -0.70 19.21
N ASN A 70 -1.54 -0.08 20.09
CA ASN A 70 -2.61 -0.80 20.77
C ASN A 70 -3.53 -1.47 19.72
N PRO A 71 -3.83 -2.78 19.82
CA PRO A 71 -4.69 -3.47 18.85
C PRO A 71 -6.07 -2.83 18.66
N GLN A 72 -6.57 -2.11 19.65
CA GLN A 72 -7.83 -1.36 19.55
C GLN A 72 -7.80 -0.28 18.46
N THR A 73 -6.63 0.24 18.11
CA THR A 73 -6.46 1.14 16.97
C THR A 73 -6.92 0.50 15.66
N TRP A 74 -6.60 -0.76 15.48
CA TRP A 74 -6.95 -1.51 14.27
C TRP A 74 -8.39 -2.00 14.24
N VAL A 75 -9.01 -2.17 15.41
CA VAL A 75 -10.46 -2.38 15.54
C VAL A 75 -11.20 -1.11 15.14
N ALA A 76 -10.80 0.02 15.72
CA ALA A 76 -11.46 1.32 15.49
C ALA A 76 -11.34 1.79 14.04
N SER A 77 -10.21 1.52 13.39
CA SER A 77 -9.98 1.87 11.97
C SER A 77 -10.57 0.85 10.98
N GLY A 78 -11.14 -0.25 11.46
CA GLY A 78 -11.72 -1.29 10.61
C GLY A 78 -10.74 -2.28 9.98
N HIS A 79 -9.43 -2.12 10.19
CA HIS A 79 -8.42 -2.99 9.57
C HIS A 79 -8.53 -4.46 10.00
N LEU A 80 -8.90 -4.74 11.25
CA LEU A 80 -9.06 -6.13 11.69
C LEU A 80 -10.27 -6.81 11.07
N GLY A 81 -11.32 -6.06 10.72
CA GLY A 81 -12.54 -6.59 10.14
C GLY A 81 -12.59 -6.58 8.62
N GLY A 82 -11.99 -5.59 7.97
CA GLY A 82 -12.19 -5.31 6.54
C GLY A 82 -10.93 -5.24 5.68
N PHE A 83 -9.74 -5.22 6.28
CA PHE A 83 -8.50 -5.17 5.50
C PHE A 83 -8.07 -6.57 5.05
N SER A 84 -8.80 -7.12 4.08
CA SER A 84 -8.64 -8.49 3.64
C SER A 84 -8.83 -8.65 2.13
N ASP A 85 -8.10 -9.59 1.54
CA ASP A 85 -8.25 -10.00 0.15
C ASP A 85 -9.16 -11.24 0.05
N PRO A 86 -10.07 -11.29 -0.95
CA PRO A 86 -10.84 -12.48 -1.25
C PRO A 86 -9.96 -13.50 -2.00
N LEU A 87 -9.60 -14.60 -1.34
CA LEU A 87 -8.71 -15.62 -1.89
C LEU A 87 -9.43 -16.89 -2.25
N MET A 88 -9.02 -17.50 -3.36
CA MET A 88 -9.38 -18.86 -3.77
C MET A 88 -8.16 -19.59 -4.33
N ASP A 89 -8.16 -20.91 -4.20
CA ASP A 89 -7.10 -21.77 -4.74
C ASP A 89 -7.66 -22.58 -5.92
N CYS A 90 -6.88 -22.74 -6.99
CA CYS A 90 -7.22 -23.72 -8.02
C CYS A 90 -6.96 -25.14 -7.49
N LYS A 91 -7.97 -26.01 -7.52
CA LYS A 91 -7.84 -27.41 -7.02
C LYS A 91 -6.97 -28.29 -7.91
N GLU A 92 -6.70 -27.85 -9.15
CA GLU A 92 -5.91 -28.62 -10.13
C GLU A 92 -4.41 -28.31 -10.07
N CYS A 93 -4.05 -27.03 -10.10
CA CYS A 93 -2.64 -26.62 -10.09
C CYS A 93 -2.16 -26.11 -8.73
N HIS A 94 -3.05 -25.99 -7.75
CA HIS A 94 -2.79 -25.51 -6.40
C HIS A 94 -2.27 -24.06 -6.30
N GLU A 95 -2.39 -23.30 -7.39
CA GLU A 95 -2.06 -21.87 -7.39
C GLU A 95 -3.16 -21.06 -6.71
N ARG A 96 -2.73 -20.02 -6.01
CA ARG A 96 -3.60 -19.12 -5.25
C ARG A 96 -3.83 -17.82 -5.98
N PHE A 97 -5.08 -17.35 -5.98
CA PHE A 97 -5.50 -16.16 -6.67
C PHE A 97 -6.40 -15.28 -5.80
N ARG A 98 -6.42 -14.00 -6.12
CA ARG A 98 -7.45 -13.08 -5.66
C ARG A 98 -8.65 -13.20 -6.57
N ALA A 99 -9.82 -13.48 -6.00
CA ALA A 99 -11.05 -13.64 -6.76
C ALA A 99 -11.47 -12.37 -7.50
N ASP A 100 -11.35 -11.21 -6.83
CA ASP A 100 -11.63 -9.91 -7.43
C ASP A 100 -10.76 -9.63 -8.66
N LYS A 101 -9.46 -9.95 -8.61
CA LYS A 101 -8.55 -9.73 -9.75
C LYS A 101 -8.84 -10.63 -10.93
N ILE A 102 -9.14 -11.90 -10.68
CA ILE A 102 -9.52 -12.81 -11.77
C ILE A 102 -10.80 -12.33 -12.47
N ILE A 103 -11.77 -11.82 -11.71
CA ILE A 103 -13.00 -11.26 -12.26
C ILE A 103 -12.68 -10.01 -13.11
N GLU A 104 -11.90 -9.08 -12.58
CA GLU A 104 -11.52 -7.84 -13.29
C GLU A 104 -10.76 -8.14 -14.60
N ASP A 105 -9.77 -9.03 -14.53
CA ASP A 105 -8.95 -9.41 -15.68
C ASP A 105 -9.78 -10.11 -16.76
N PHE A 106 -10.66 -11.03 -16.35
CA PHE A 106 -11.56 -11.73 -17.28
C PHE A 106 -12.57 -10.78 -17.91
N ALA A 107 -13.18 -9.89 -17.13
CA ALA A 107 -14.13 -8.91 -17.62
C ALA A 107 -13.47 -7.94 -18.62
N ALA A 108 -12.25 -7.50 -18.33
CA ALA A 108 -11.47 -6.66 -19.25
C ALA A 108 -11.15 -7.39 -20.56
N GLU A 109 -10.73 -8.65 -20.49
CA GLU A 109 -10.45 -9.48 -21.68
C GLU A 109 -11.69 -9.68 -22.56
N LYS A 110 -12.85 -9.92 -21.94
CA LYS A 110 -14.13 -10.21 -22.63
C LYS A 110 -14.96 -8.95 -22.91
N ASN A 111 -14.48 -7.76 -22.52
CA ASN A 111 -15.22 -6.49 -22.60
C ASN A 111 -16.60 -6.57 -21.92
N ILE A 112 -16.66 -7.20 -20.74
CA ILE A 112 -17.86 -7.26 -19.90
C ILE A 112 -17.90 -6.05 -19.00
N GLU A 113 -19.01 -5.32 -19.00
CA GLU A 113 -19.22 -4.18 -18.09
C GLU A 113 -19.57 -4.69 -16.68
N LEU A 114 -18.74 -4.32 -15.71
CA LEU A 114 -18.92 -4.70 -14.31
C LEU A 114 -19.84 -3.67 -13.59
N LYS A 115 -20.64 -4.13 -12.65
CA LYS A 115 -21.44 -3.28 -11.79
C LYS A 115 -20.59 -2.64 -10.68
N GLY A 116 -19.88 -1.58 -11.02
CA GLY A 116 -18.96 -0.89 -10.09
C GLY A 116 -17.65 -1.65 -9.84
N SER A 117 -16.95 -1.26 -8.76
CA SER A 117 -15.69 -1.93 -8.38
C SER A 117 -15.97 -3.30 -7.74
N VAL A 118 -15.22 -4.33 -8.17
CA VAL A 118 -15.33 -5.69 -7.62
C VAL A 118 -14.91 -5.76 -6.14
N ASP A 119 -14.10 -4.82 -5.69
CA ASP A 119 -13.69 -4.72 -4.27
C ASP A 119 -14.89 -4.55 -3.31
N GLY A 120 -16.01 -4.01 -3.80
CA GLY A 120 -17.24 -3.86 -3.03
C GLY A 120 -18.19 -5.06 -3.06
N TRP A 121 -17.87 -6.11 -3.84
CA TRP A 121 -18.74 -7.26 -3.98
C TRP A 121 -18.63 -8.21 -2.79
N THR A 122 -19.73 -8.88 -2.49
CA THR A 122 -19.73 -9.98 -1.51
C THR A 122 -19.05 -11.21 -2.08
N GLN A 123 -18.60 -12.13 -1.21
CA GLN A 123 -18.02 -13.41 -1.65
C GLN A 123 -19.00 -14.21 -2.50
N GLU A 124 -20.31 -14.08 -2.23
CA GLU A 124 -21.37 -14.76 -2.98
C GLU A 124 -21.48 -14.20 -4.40
N GLU A 125 -21.52 -12.89 -4.57
CA GLU A 125 -21.53 -12.23 -5.88
C GLU A 125 -20.28 -12.56 -6.71
N MET A 126 -19.09 -12.58 -6.09
CA MET A 126 -17.85 -12.99 -6.77
C MET A 126 -17.90 -14.45 -7.22
N ARG A 127 -18.35 -15.35 -6.33
CA ARG A 127 -18.49 -16.78 -6.66
C ARG A 127 -19.48 -16.98 -7.81
N ASP A 128 -20.65 -16.37 -7.71
CA ASP A 128 -21.71 -16.53 -8.71
C ASP A 128 -21.25 -16.02 -10.09
N PHE A 129 -20.54 -14.91 -10.13
CA PHE A 129 -19.96 -14.40 -11.38
C PHE A 129 -18.90 -15.38 -11.97
N ILE A 130 -18.01 -15.93 -11.13
CA ILE A 130 -16.99 -16.90 -11.54
C ILE A 130 -17.64 -18.17 -12.12
N GLU A 131 -18.70 -18.66 -11.46
CA GLU A 131 -19.43 -19.85 -11.90
C GLU A 131 -20.27 -19.56 -13.15
N GLU A 132 -21.00 -18.46 -13.23
CA GLU A 132 -21.81 -18.08 -14.38
C GLU A 132 -20.96 -17.96 -15.66
N HIS A 133 -19.82 -17.33 -15.55
CA HIS A 133 -18.92 -17.11 -16.68
C HIS A 133 -17.89 -18.22 -16.89
N GLN A 134 -17.91 -19.29 -16.09
CA GLN A 134 -16.97 -20.41 -16.14
C GLN A 134 -15.52 -19.95 -16.27
N ILE A 135 -15.13 -18.97 -15.44
CA ILE A 135 -13.82 -18.32 -15.53
C ILE A 135 -12.71 -19.36 -15.35
N PRO A 136 -11.79 -19.51 -16.31
CA PRO A 136 -10.72 -20.49 -16.21
C PRO A 136 -9.60 -19.99 -15.29
N CYS A 137 -8.92 -20.96 -14.66
CA CYS A 137 -7.68 -20.67 -13.92
C CYS A 137 -6.63 -20.05 -14.87
N PRO A 138 -6.05 -18.90 -14.54
CA PRO A 138 -5.05 -18.25 -15.39
C PRO A 138 -3.81 -19.10 -15.67
N THR A 139 -3.48 -20.05 -14.77
CA THR A 139 -2.30 -20.89 -14.86
C THR A 139 -2.55 -22.19 -15.66
N CYS A 140 -3.61 -22.92 -15.36
CA CYS A 140 -3.83 -24.26 -15.95
C CYS A 140 -5.05 -24.33 -16.88
N GLY A 141 -5.83 -23.27 -17.01
CA GLY A 141 -7.02 -23.20 -17.87
C GLY A 141 -8.24 -24.02 -17.39
N LYS A 142 -8.16 -24.66 -16.22
CA LYS A 142 -9.28 -25.43 -15.65
C LYS A 142 -10.19 -24.56 -14.83
N HIS A 143 -11.50 -24.84 -14.84
CA HIS A 143 -12.46 -24.20 -13.96
C HIS A 143 -12.75 -25.14 -12.77
N ASN A 144 -11.96 -25.04 -11.72
CA ASN A 144 -12.12 -25.82 -10.49
C ASN A 144 -11.44 -25.10 -9.31
N PHE A 145 -12.21 -24.24 -8.64
CA PHE A 145 -11.71 -23.44 -7.53
C PHE A 145 -12.24 -23.91 -6.18
N THR A 146 -11.57 -23.52 -5.12
CA THR A 146 -12.08 -23.62 -3.74
C THR A 146 -13.07 -22.48 -3.48
N ASP A 147 -13.79 -22.58 -2.37
CA ASP A 147 -14.57 -21.44 -1.87
C ASP A 147 -13.66 -20.23 -1.62
N ILE A 148 -14.23 -19.02 -1.80
CA ILE A 148 -13.54 -17.77 -1.55
C ILE A 148 -13.43 -17.56 -0.02
N ARG A 149 -12.21 -17.23 0.43
CA ARG A 149 -11.90 -16.98 1.84
C ARG A 149 -11.34 -15.57 1.99
N GLN A 150 -11.75 -14.85 3.01
CA GLN A 150 -11.13 -13.57 3.36
C GLN A 150 -9.79 -13.82 4.07
N PHE A 151 -8.76 -13.20 3.56
CA PHE A 151 -7.42 -13.23 4.14
C PHE A 151 -7.02 -11.85 4.61
N ASN A 152 -6.93 -11.66 5.93
CA ASN A 152 -6.51 -10.37 6.50
C ASN A 152 -5.04 -10.11 6.21
N LEU A 153 -4.72 -8.94 5.66
CA LEU A 153 -3.39 -8.54 5.24
C LEU A 153 -2.49 -8.03 6.37
N MET A 154 -2.98 -7.95 7.60
CA MET A 154 -2.15 -7.51 8.71
C MET A 154 -1.22 -8.63 9.20
N PHE A 155 0.07 -8.31 9.31
CA PHE A 155 1.00 -9.20 10.01
C PHE A 155 0.71 -9.22 11.50
N LYS A 156 0.52 -10.41 12.04
CA LYS A 156 0.42 -10.68 13.46
C LYS A 156 1.79 -10.94 14.09
N THR A 157 1.98 -10.48 15.31
CA THR A 157 3.09 -10.86 16.18
C THR A 157 2.61 -10.85 17.63
N PHE A 158 3.49 -11.17 18.57
CA PHE A 158 3.15 -11.27 19.98
C PHE A 158 4.09 -10.41 20.82
N GLN A 159 3.54 -9.83 21.87
CA GLN A 159 4.30 -9.08 22.86
C GLN A 159 4.44 -9.94 24.13
N GLY A 160 5.67 -10.10 24.62
CA GLY A 160 5.94 -10.96 25.78
C GLY A 160 6.31 -12.38 25.41
N VAL A 161 6.16 -13.31 26.36
CA VAL A 161 6.66 -14.69 26.25
C VAL A 161 5.63 -15.73 25.78
N THR A 162 4.35 -15.36 25.73
CA THR A 162 3.26 -16.27 25.35
C THR A 162 2.56 -15.81 24.09
N GLU A 163 2.31 -16.75 23.20
CA GLU A 163 1.59 -16.54 21.94
C GLU A 163 0.09 -16.75 22.15
N ASP A 164 -0.56 -15.82 22.84
CA ASP A 164 -1.99 -15.87 23.12
C ASP A 164 -2.73 -14.60 22.60
N ALA A 165 -4.06 -14.63 22.66
CA ALA A 165 -4.90 -13.56 22.17
C ALA A 165 -4.67 -12.22 22.89
N LYS A 166 -4.26 -12.25 24.17
CA LYS A 166 -4.05 -11.05 24.98
C LYS A 166 -2.73 -10.35 24.61
N ASN A 167 -1.77 -11.12 24.14
CA ASN A 167 -0.44 -10.65 23.76
C ASN A 167 -0.31 -10.39 22.25
N THR A 168 -1.39 -10.62 21.48
CA THR A 168 -1.38 -10.37 20.04
C THR A 168 -1.28 -8.89 19.75
N VAL A 169 -0.30 -8.51 18.94
CA VAL A 169 -0.13 -7.19 18.37
C VAL A 169 0.07 -7.31 16.84
N TYR A 170 -0.02 -6.20 16.14
CA TYR A 170 0.05 -6.18 14.69
C TYR A 170 1.11 -5.19 14.23
N LEU A 171 1.79 -5.52 13.14
CA LEU A 171 2.60 -4.56 12.41
C LEU A 171 1.67 -3.64 11.63
N ARG A 172 1.87 -2.33 11.73
CA ARG A 172 1.00 -1.36 11.06
C ARG A 172 0.99 -1.55 9.55
N PRO A 173 -0.19 -1.60 8.90
CA PRO A 173 -0.30 -1.72 7.45
C PRO A 173 -0.17 -0.38 6.72
N GLU A 174 -0.26 0.73 7.47
CA GLU A 174 -0.09 2.10 6.99
C GLU A 174 0.29 3.05 8.12
N THR A 175 0.76 4.23 7.79
CA THR A 175 1.23 5.22 8.76
C THR A 175 0.13 6.18 9.23
N ALA A 176 -1.03 6.22 8.57
CA ALA A 176 -2.13 7.15 8.84
C ALA A 176 -2.66 7.08 10.28
N GLN A 177 -2.88 5.87 10.83
CA GLN A 177 -3.45 5.73 12.17
C GLN A 177 -2.57 6.31 13.26
N GLY A 178 -1.24 6.26 13.08
CA GLY A 178 -0.31 6.94 13.97
C GLY A 178 -0.54 8.45 14.01
N ILE A 179 -0.88 9.05 12.88
CA ILE A 179 -1.23 10.47 12.77
C ILE A 179 -2.57 10.74 13.49
N PHE A 180 -3.61 9.95 13.18
CA PHE A 180 -4.94 10.16 13.75
C PHE A 180 -4.98 10.01 15.27
N VAL A 181 -4.35 8.98 15.84
CA VAL A 181 -4.33 8.78 17.30
C VAL A 181 -3.55 9.88 18.03
N ASN A 182 -2.60 10.53 17.35
CA ASN A 182 -1.81 11.62 17.90
C ASN A 182 -2.32 13.03 17.56
N PHE A 183 -3.42 13.14 16.81
CA PHE A 183 -3.96 14.44 16.37
C PHE A 183 -4.06 15.46 17.51
N LYS A 184 -4.75 15.10 18.61
CA LYS A 184 -4.92 16.00 19.77
C LYS A 184 -3.60 16.31 20.48
N ASN A 185 -2.68 15.37 20.54
CA ASN A 185 -1.35 15.58 21.13
C ASN A 185 -0.57 16.61 20.32
N VAL A 186 -0.54 16.43 19.00
CA VAL A 186 0.15 17.33 18.07
C VAL A 186 -0.49 18.72 18.08
N GLN A 187 -1.82 18.81 17.99
CA GLN A 187 -2.53 20.09 18.03
C GLN A 187 -2.20 20.88 19.30
N ARG A 188 -2.24 20.22 20.46
CA ARG A 188 -1.95 20.85 21.77
C ARG A 188 -0.51 21.33 21.87
N THR A 189 0.46 20.49 21.47
CA THR A 189 1.89 20.79 21.65
C THR A 189 2.42 21.77 20.62
N SER A 190 1.93 21.72 19.39
CA SER A 190 2.28 22.67 18.32
C SER A 190 1.46 23.96 18.34
N ARG A 191 0.36 23.99 19.11
CA ARG A 191 -0.61 25.11 19.17
C ARG A 191 -1.22 25.45 17.79
N LYS A 192 -1.23 24.47 16.88
CA LYS A 192 -1.82 24.64 15.55
C LYS A 192 -3.35 24.72 15.62
N LYS A 193 -3.91 25.52 14.73
CA LYS A 193 -5.35 25.57 14.44
C LYS A 193 -5.59 25.00 13.06
N ILE A 194 -6.76 24.49 12.80
CA ILE A 194 -7.19 24.07 11.46
C ILE A 194 -7.20 25.31 10.54
N PRO A 195 -6.66 25.24 9.31
CA PRO A 195 -6.13 24.05 8.67
C PRO A 195 -4.66 23.75 9.05
N PHE A 196 -4.34 22.47 9.25
CA PHE A 196 -2.94 22.05 9.39
C PHE A 196 -2.77 20.55 9.02
N GLY A 197 -1.56 20.19 8.64
CA GLY A 197 -1.20 18.83 8.30
C GLY A 197 -0.22 18.21 9.29
N ILE A 198 -0.28 16.88 9.37
CA ILE A 198 0.67 16.07 10.14
C ILE A 198 1.27 15.06 9.18
N GLY A 199 2.59 15.10 9.01
CA GLY A 199 3.29 14.17 8.13
C GLY A 199 4.21 13.21 8.87
N GLN A 200 4.42 12.06 8.27
CA GLN A 200 5.29 11.02 8.80
C GLN A 200 5.96 10.26 7.67
N ILE A 201 7.18 9.83 7.90
CA ILE A 201 7.88 8.84 7.07
C ILE A 201 8.10 7.61 7.92
N GLY A 202 7.68 6.44 7.44
CA GLY A 202 7.87 5.24 8.23
C GLY A 202 7.56 3.96 7.48
N LYS A 203 8.03 2.85 8.04
CA LYS A 203 7.75 1.51 7.51
C LYS A 203 6.33 1.08 7.79
N SER A 204 5.78 0.35 6.81
CA SER A 204 4.49 -0.31 6.87
C SER A 204 4.60 -1.73 6.32
N PHE A 205 3.66 -2.59 6.69
CA PHE A 205 3.73 -4.02 6.45
C PHE A 205 2.37 -4.54 6.00
N ARG A 206 2.33 -5.19 4.85
CA ARG A 206 1.12 -5.85 4.34
C ARG A 206 1.46 -7.27 3.91
N ASN A 207 0.80 -8.25 4.46
CA ASN A 207 1.01 -9.66 4.11
C ASN A 207 0.42 -9.96 2.73
N GLU A 208 0.92 -9.27 1.71
CA GLU A 208 0.47 -9.39 0.32
C GLU A 208 0.55 -10.83 -0.17
N ILE A 209 -0.54 -11.30 -0.77
CA ILE A 209 -0.62 -12.68 -1.30
C ILE A 209 0.05 -12.77 -2.66
N THR A 210 -0.13 -11.75 -3.49
CA THR A 210 0.48 -11.64 -4.82
C THR A 210 1.42 -10.44 -4.90
N PRO A 211 2.53 -10.43 -4.12
CA PRO A 211 3.52 -9.38 -4.25
C PRO A 211 4.15 -9.44 -5.65
N GLY A 212 4.56 -8.30 -6.18
CA GLY A 212 5.08 -8.27 -7.53
C GLY A 212 5.50 -6.90 -8.02
N ASN A 213 5.76 -6.82 -9.33
CA ASN A 213 6.20 -5.60 -9.99
C ASN A 213 7.45 -4.99 -9.34
N PHE A 214 8.47 -5.83 -9.12
CA PHE A 214 9.74 -5.42 -8.53
C PHE A 214 9.55 -4.83 -7.12
N THR A 215 9.96 -3.59 -6.88
CA THR A 215 9.83 -2.92 -5.58
C THR A 215 8.46 -2.24 -5.39
N PHE A 216 7.55 -2.34 -6.37
CA PHE A 216 6.28 -1.64 -6.33
C PHE A 216 5.29 -2.25 -5.32
N ARG A 217 5.19 -3.60 -5.27
CA ARG A 217 4.31 -4.29 -4.32
C ARG A 217 5.11 -5.30 -3.50
N THR A 218 5.50 -4.89 -2.31
CA THR A 218 6.30 -5.67 -1.36
C THR A 218 5.56 -5.81 -0.04
N ARG A 219 5.95 -6.77 0.79
CA ARG A 219 5.35 -6.99 2.11
C ARG A 219 5.83 -6.01 3.16
N GLU A 220 7.02 -5.46 2.98
CA GLU A 220 7.62 -4.41 3.80
C GLU A 220 7.99 -3.23 2.90
N PHE A 221 7.49 -2.04 3.21
CA PHE A 221 7.71 -0.83 2.43
C PHE A 221 7.79 0.40 3.32
N GLU A 222 8.14 1.55 2.76
CA GLU A 222 8.08 2.85 3.44
C GLU A 222 7.04 3.73 2.79
N GLN A 223 6.32 4.49 3.63
CA GLN A 223 5.40 5.54 3.20
C GLN A 223 5.92 6.90 3.64
N MET A 224 5.67 7.89 2.81
CA MET A 224 5.73 9.31 3.13
C MET A 224 4.30 9.80 3.08
N GLU A 225 3.68 10.02 4.22
CA GLU A 225 2.25 10.28 4.35
C GLU A 225 2.01 11.60 5.06
N LEU A 226 1.05 12.37 4.56
CA LEU A 226 0.59 13.64 5.12
C LEU A 226 -0.93 13.62 5.20
N GLU A 227 -1.46 13.69 6.41
CA GLU A 227 -2.88 13.89 6.68
C GLU A 227 -3.13 15.38 6.93
N PHE A 228 -4.00 15.98 6.11
CA PHE A 228 -4.31 17.40 6.19
C PHE A 228 -5.74 17.63 6.71
N PHE A 229 -5.84 18.34 7.79
CA PHE A 229 -7.10 18.60 8.49
C PHE A 229 -7.57 20.02 8.19
N CYS A 230 -8.76 20.16 7.63
CA CYS A 230 -9.35 21.44 7.24
C CYS A 230 -10.76 21.62 7.79
N GLU A 231 -11.28 22.84 7.71
CA GLU A 231 -12.66 23.13 8.10
C GLU A 231 -13.63 22.43 7.16
N PRO A 232 -14.77 21.88 7.66
CA PRO A 232 -15.80 21.31 6.83
C PRO A 232 -16.27 22.25 5.71
N GLY A 233 -16.36 21.73 4.49
CA GLY A 233 -16.77 22.50 3.31
C GLY A 233 -15.62 23.23 2.59
N THR A 234 -14.38 23.15 3.09
CA THR A 234 -13.19 23.69 2.41
C THR A 234 -12.31 22.61 1.79
N ASP A 235 -12.73 21.36 1.88
CA ASP A 235 -12.01 20.17 1.45
C ASP A 235 -11.65 20.19 -0.04
N LEU A 236 -12.56 20.58 -0.93
CA LEU A 236 -12.30 20.67 -2.37
C LEU A 236 -11.27 21.75 -2.71
N GLU A 237 -11.27 22.87 -2.01
CA GLU A 237 -10.27 23.93 -2.18
C GLU A 237 -8.86 23.43 -1.79
N TRP A 238 -8.76 22.78 -0.63
CA TRP A 238 -7.52 22.18 -0.18
C TRP A 238 -7.06 21.02 -1.04
N PHE A 239 -8.00 20.23 -1.58
CA PHE A 239 -7.67 19.19 -2.56
C PHE A 239 -7.00 19.77 -3.80
N GLN A 240 -7.52 20.87 -4.38
CA GLN A 240 -6.89 21.52 -5.52
C GLN A 240 -5.52 22.11 -5.19
N TYR A 241 -5.36 22.69 -3.99
CA TYR A 241 -4.07 23.17 -3.51
C TYR A 241 -3.04 22.03 -3.46
N TRP A 242 -3.38 20.91 -2.79
CA TRP A 242 -2.46 19.77 -2.66
C TRP A 242 -2.20 19.07 -3.98
N ARG A 243 -3.17 18.99 -4.86
CA ARG A 243 -3.01 18.47 -6.22
C ARG A 243 -1.95 19.23 -7.00
N GLY A 244 -2.00 20.56 -6.99
CA GLY A 244 -0.99 21.42 -7.60
C GLY A 244 0.38 21.28 -6.92
N PHE A 245 0.40 21.33 -5.61
CA PHE A 245 1.62 21.21 -4.80
C PHE A 245 2.36 19.88 -5.04
N CYS A 246 1.66 18.76 -5.08
CA CYS A 246 2.24 17.45 -5.35
C CYS A 246 2.79 17.35 -6.77
N ARG A 247 2.05 17.86 -7.78
CA ARG A 247 2.50 17.91 -9.17
C ARG A 247 3.81 18.68 -9.29
N ASP A 248 3.85 19.89 -8.73
CA ASP A 248 5.03 20.76 -8.80
C ASP A 248 6.23 20.13 -8.09
N TRP A 249 6.01 19.46 -6.94
CA TRP A 249 7.07 18.71 -6.26
C TRP A 249 7.61 17.55 -7.11
N LEU A 250 6.76 16.75 -7.73
CA LEU A 250 7.18 15.65 -8.61
C LEU A 250 8.03 16.15 -9.77
N GLN A 251 7.70 17.32 -10.35
CA GLN A 251 8.52 17.96 -11.39
C GLN A 251 9.93 18.32 -10.86
N THR A 252 10.05 18.75 -9.60
CA THR A 252 11.36 19.02 -9.01
C THR A 252 12.24 17.77 -8.87
N LEU A 253 11.63 16.59 -8.82
CA LEU A 253 12.34 15.30 -8.84
C LEU A 253 12.72 14.84 -10.26
N GLY A 254 12.37 15.61 -11.29
CA GLY A 254 12.68 15.33 -12.69
C GLY A 254 11.61 14.49 -13.41
N ILE A 255 10.45 14.28 -12.83
CA ILE A 255 9.31 13.65 -13.52
C ILE A 255 8.67 14.69 -14.44
N LYS A 256 8.58 14.36 -15.72
CA LYS A 256 8.01 15.26 -16.71
C LYS A 256 6.50 15.26 -16.66
N GLU A 257 5.89 16.37 -17.07
CA GLU A 257 4.43 16.53 -17.05
C GLU A 257 3.71 15.50 -17.94
N ASP A 258 4.27 15.18 -19.09
CA ASP A 258 3.76 14.14 -19.99
C ASP A 258 3.92 12.69 -19.47
N GLU A 259 4.73 12.49 -18.42
CA GLU A 259 4.89 11.21 -17.72
C GLU A 259 3.94 11.09 -16.50
N MET A 260 3.21 12.16 -16.13
CA MET A 260 2.27 12.18 -15.00
C MET A 260 0.82 12.07 -15.46
N ARG A 261 0.01 11.38 -14.67
CA ARG A 261 -1.44 11.34 -14.85
C ARG A 261 -2.14 11.63 -13.55
N LEU A 262 -3.02 12.62 -13.56
CA LEU A 262 -3.98 12.88 -12.50
C LEU A 262 -5.28 12.15 -12.87
N ARG A 263 -5.76 11.29 -11.96
CA ARG A 263 -7.01 10.54 -12.15
C ARG A 263 -7.95 10.88 -11.01
N ASP A 264 -9.21 11.04 -11.34
CA ASP A 264 -10.27 11.08 -10.36
C ASP A 264 -10.51 9.65 -9.83
N HIS A 265 -10.82 9.55 -8.56
CA HIS A 265 -10.95 8.27 -7.86
C HIS A 265 -12.42 7.95 -7.66
#